data_ec0585fbf6000c515950817d310004df
#
_entry.id   ec0585fbf6000c515950817d310004df
#
_cell.length_a   1.000
_cell.length_b   1.000
_cell.length_c   1.000
_cell.angle_alpha   90.00
_cell.angle_beta   90.00
_cell.angle_gamma   90.00
#
_symmetry.space_group_name_H-M   'P 1'
#
loop_
_entity.id
_entity.type
_entity.pdbx_description
1 polymer ?
#
loop_
_entity_poly.entity_id
_entity_poly.type
_entity_poly.pdbx_seq_one_letter_code
_entity_poly.pdbx_strand_id
1 'polypeptide(L)'
;VKRRSLGLDRLPEKIKSVKGLMSYEQTPEPLEKGILRARNELSVFRDGTARYDMIDVPVTHFRPSEIHTSWEILSKLGYSHDVDGNPLTGDEQILELFPQDFIPSSLAIEHLTSTCNFVDELLTRFYGMESFYRVNSADDLVGHLAIGLAPHTSGGVLCRIIGWTDASAGYAHPLFHAAKRRNCDGDEDSIMMLMDGLLNFSKAILPANRGGRMDAPLVLTTRLNPSEIDKEALNVDCSWQYPRAFYEASQVQPHPAELKSHIEIVEHRLGTNGDLRGYGWTHDSGALDAGPANSSYKTLKTMVDKMTAQLELGSMLRPVDVSKVASQVIESHFLPDLRGNLVAFTRQKVRCVKCGESYRRMPLAGRGIKRK
;
A
#
# COMPACT_ATOMS: atom_id res chain seq x y z
N VAL A 1 39.24 -8.79 -7.02
CA VAL A 1 38.75 -10.11 -6.63
C VAL A 1 37.25 -10.18 -6.92
N LYS A 2 36.36 -9.38 -6.29
CA LYS A 2 34.90 -9.46 -6.42
C LYS A 2 34.36 -9.31 -7.85
N ARG A 3 34.99 -8.47 -8.70
CA ARG A 3 34.66 -8.34 -10.11
C ARG A 3 34.77 -9.68 -10.84
N ARG A 4 35.89 -10.40 -10.62
CA ARG A 4 36.14 -11.71 -11.25
C ARG A 4 35.18 -12.79 -10.73
N SER A 5 34.87 -12.81 -9.43
CA SER A 5 33.93 -13.78 -8.85
C SER A 5 32.53 -13.64 -9.40
N LEU A 6 32.11 -12.43 -9.78
CA LEU A 6 30.80 -12.17 -10.40
C LEU A 6 30.81 -12.27 -11.94
N GLY A 7 31.95 -12.53 -12.57
CA GLY A 7 32.08 -12.59 -14.03
C GLY A 7 31.77 -11.28 -14.74
N LEU A 8 32.10 -10.12 -14.10
CA LEU A 8 31.81 -8.81 -14.66
C LEU A 8 33.04 -8.21 -15.35
N ASP A 9 32.84 -7.58 -16.50
CA ASP A 9 33.87 -6.86 -17.25
C ASP A 9 34.26 -5.53 -16.56
N ARG A 10 33.26 -4.82 -16.02
CA ARG A 10 33.44 -3.55 -15.31
C ARG A 10 32.66 -3.57 -13.99
N LEU A 11 33.15 -2.82 -12.99
CA LEU A 11 32.38 -2.51 -11.79
C LEU A 11 31.61 -1.21 -12.01
N PRO A 12 30.40 -1.07 -11.42
CA PRO A 12 29.71 0.19 -11.40
C PRO A 12 30.50 1.23 -10.59
N GLU A 13 30.34 2.51 -10.91
CA GLU A 13 31.03 3.62 -10.21
C GLU A 13 30.62 3.71 -8.72
N LYS A 14 29.37 3.39 -8.42
CA LYS A 14 28.81 3.41 -7.06
C LYS A 14 28.28 2.04 -6.69
N ILE A 15 28.36 1.71 -5.42
CA ILE A 15 27.79 0.48 -4.84
C ILE A 15 26.55 0.87 -4.07
N LYS A 16 25.41 0.23 -4.39
CA LYS A 16 24.15 0.41 -3.69
C LYS A 16 23.99 -0.66 -2.62
N SER A 17 24.41 -0.36 -1.40
CA SER A 17 24.31 -1.26 -0.26
C SER A 17 23.42 -0.67 0.83
N VAL A 18 23.02 -1.51 1.78
CA VAL A 18 22.28 -1.06 2.95
C VAL A 18 23.16 -0.12 3.79
N LYS A 19 22.56 0.96 4.25
CA LYS A 19 23.22 1.92 5.14
C LYS A 19 23.62 1.22 6.45
N GLY A 20 24.87 1.35 6.86
CA GLY A 20 25.32 0.78 8.12
C GLY A 20 26.47 -0.24 7.99
N LEU A 21 27.08 -0.39 6.80
CA LEU A 21 28.27 -1.23 6.61
C LEU A 21 29.42 -0.94 7.59
N MET A 22 29.43 0.26 8.17
CA MET A 22 30.45 0.72 9.15
C MET A 22 29.93 0.67 10.59
N SER A 23 28.74 0.13 10.84
CA SER A 23 28.19 0.03 12.20
C SER A 23 28.68 -1.22 12.92
N TYR A 24 29.09 -1.07 14.17
CA TYR A 24 29.41 -2.19 15.06
C TYR A 24 28.20 -3.03 15.46
N GLU A 25 27.00 -2.47 15.30
CA GLU A 25 25.75 -3.08 15.73
C GLU A 25 25.05 -3.88 14.61
N GLN A 26 25.61 -3.82 13.39
CA GLN A 26 24.98 -4.40 12.21
C GLN A 26 25.94 -5.37 11.52
N THR A 27 25.39 -6.48 11.04
CA THR A 27 26.13 -7.40 10.17
C THR A 27 26.11 -6.84 8.74
N PRO A 28 27.28 -6.53 8.15
CA PRO A 28 27.33 -6.05 6.78
C PRO A 28 26.89 -7.15 5.81
N GLU A 29 26.16 -6.76 4.78
CA GLU A 29 25.82 -7.67 3.70
C GLU A 29 27.02 -7.92 2.78
N PRO A 30 27.00 -9.02 1.99
CA PRO A 30 28.01 -9.28 0.97
C PRO A 30 28.11 -8.14 -0.04
N LEU A 31 29.34 -7.71 -0.35
CA LEU A 31 29.61 -6.61 -1.28
C LEU A 31 29.03 -6.89 -2.68
N GLU A 32 28.96 -8.15 -3.05
CA GLU A 32 28.37 -8.63 -4.31
C GLU A 32 26.94 -8.15 -4.50
N LYS A 33 26.12 -8.19 -3.45
CA LYS A 33 24.74 -7.70 -3.50
C LYS A 33 24.71 -6.22 -3.88
N GLY A 34 25.55 -5.39 -3.24
CA GLY A 34 25.62 -3.97 -3.54
C GLY A 34 26.12 -3.65 -4.96
N ILE A 35 27.02 -4.47 -5.50
CA ILE A 35 27.49 -4.38 -6.89
C ILE A 35 26.37 -4.70 -7.87
N LEU A 36 25.67 -5.81 -7.65
CA LEU A 36 24.59 -6.24 -8.54
C LEU A 36 23.38 -5.28 -8.48
N ARG A 37 23.04 -4.75 -7.31
CA ARG A 37 22.01 -3.69 -7.20
C ARG A 37 22.38 -2.42 -7.97
N ALA A 38 23.63 -1.97 -7.85
CA ALA A 38 24.08 -0.80 -8.59
C ALA A 38 24.06 -1.01 -10.10
N ARG A 39 24.33 -2.23 -10.55
CA ARG A 39 24.26 -2.61 -11.95
C ARG A 39 22.84 -2.57 -12.52
N ASN A 40 21.85 -2.93 -11.69
CA ASN A 40 20.42 -2.89 -12.02
C ASN A 40 19.74 -1.58 -11.57
N GLU A 41 20.51 -0.57 -11.20
CA GLU A 41 20.05 0.76 -10.75
C GLU A 41 19.12 0.76 -9.53
N LEU A 42 19.06 -0.34 -8.79
CA LEU A 42 18.17 -0.52 -7.64
C LEU A 42 18.68 0.20 -6.39
N SER A 43 17.76 0.85 -5.72
CA SER A 43 17.91 1.29 -4.34
C SER A 43 17.18 0.32 -3.41
N VAL A 44 17.66 0.16 -2.17
CA VAL A 44 17.06 -0.77 -1.23
C VAL A 44 16.56 -0.06 0.01
N PHE A 45 15.53 -0.63 0.59
CA PHE A 45 15.06 -0.29 1.91
C PHE A 45 16.10 -0.72 2.97
N ARG A 46 15.98 -0.20 4.18
CA ARG A 46 16.96 -0.45 5.25
C ARG A 46 17.11 -1.91 5.67
N ASP A 47 16.15 -2.75 5.33
CA ASP A 47 16.18 -4.21 5.57
C ASP A 47 16.82 -5.02 4.44
N GLY A 48 17.24 -4.38 3.38
CA GLY A 48 17.90 -5.00 2.23
C GLY A 48 17.01 -5.34 1.05
N THR A 49 15.68 -5.11 1.16
CA THR A 49 14.73 -5.40 0.07
C THR A 49 14.53 -4.20 -0.85
N ALA A 50 14.23 -4.47 -2.12
CA ALA A 50 13.78 -3.47 -3.08
C ALA A 50 12.25 -3.36 -3.02
N ARG A 51 11.73 -2.20 -2.65
CA ARG A 51 10.30 -1.93 -2.52
C ARG A 51 9.90 -0.81 -3.45
N TYR A 52 8.67 -0.88 -3.95
CA TYR A 52 8.03 0.20 -4.68
C TYR A 52 6.81 0.68 -3.89
N ASP A 53 6.79 1.96 -3.56
CA ASP A 53 5.72 2.57 -2.76
C ASP A 53 4.68 3.21 -3.68
N MET A 54 3.40 3.00 -3.37
CA MET A 54 2.26 3.58 -4.08
C MET A 54 1.11 3.81 -3.10
N ILE A 55 0.06 4.51 -3.54
CA ILE A 55 -1.15 4.71 -2.74
C ILE A 55 -2.03 3.48 -2.90
N ASP A 56 -2.62 2.99 -1.81
CA ASP A 56 -3.59 1.90 -1.85
C ASP A 56 -4.97 2.41 -2.29
N VAL A 57 -5.61 1.65 -3.17
CA VAL A 57 -7.00 1.89 -3.60
C VAL A 57 -7.78 0.57 -3.58
N PRO A 58 -8.89 0.50 -2.85
CA PRO A 58 -9.70 -0.71 -2.78
C PRO A 58 -10.54 -0.88 -4.04
N VAL A 59 -10.53 -2.10 -4.58
CA VAL A 59 -11.33 -2.51 -5.74
C VAL A 59 -11.84 -3.92 -5.52
N THR A 60 -13.10 -4.17 -5.87
CA THR A 60 -13.71 -5.51 -5.79
C THR A 60 -13.96 -6.12 -7.16
N HIS A 61 -14.08 -5.29 -8.19
CA HIS A 61 -14.36 -5.69 -9.56
C HIS A 61 -13.51 -4.91 -10.55
N PHE A 62 -13.24 -5.52 -11.72
CA PHE A 62 -12.46 -4.92 -12.79
C PHE A 62 -12.82 -5.55 -14.13
N ARG A 63 -12.39 -4.94 -15.24
CA ARG A 63 -12.40 -5.55 -16.58
C ARG A 63 -10.96 -5.86 -17.02
N PRO A 64 -10.73 -6.95 -17.77
CA PRO A 64 -9.40 -7.22 -18.35
C PRO A 64 -8.82 -6.03 -19.13
N SER A 65 -9.66 -5.32 -19.90
CA SER A 65 -9.27 -4.12 -20.65
C SER A 65 -8.76 -2.97 -19.80
N GLU A 66 -9.17 -2.88 -18.52
CA GLU A 66 -8.77 -1.81 -17.60
C GLU A 66 -7.39 -2.04 -16.94
N ILE A 67 -6.86 -3.26 -17.05
CA ILE A 67 -5.61 -3.66 -16.37
C ILE A 67 -4.52 -4.12 -17.32
N HIS A 68 -4.62 -3.79 -18.60
CA HIS A 68 -3.65 -4.15 -19.64
C HIS A 68 -3.31 -5.66 -19.69
N THR A 69 -4.27 -6.53 -19.35
CA THR A 69 -4.09 -7.98 -19.35
C THR A 69 -5.28 -8.65 -20.02
N SER A 70 -5.01 -9.47 -21.03
CA SER A 70 -6.10 -10.09 -21.79
C SER A 70 -6.84 -11.17 -20.99
N TRP A 71 -8.09 -11.40 -21.35
CA TRP A 71 -8.94 -12.41 -20.73
C TRP A 71 -8.32 -13.83 -20.81
N GLU A 72 -7.55 -14.15 -21.86
CA GLU A 72 -6.89 -15.45 -22.00
C GLU A 72 -5.80 -15.67 -20.92
N ILE A 73 -5.07 -14.59 -20.58
CA ILE A 73 -4.07 -14.63 -19.52
C ILE A 73 -4.78 -14.78 -18.17
N LEU A 74 -5.82 -13.99 -17.93
CA LEU A 74 -6.60 -14.07 -16.68
C LEU A 74 -7.29 -15.44 -16.53
N SER A 75 -7.74 -16.03 -17.62
CA SER A 75 -8.29 -17.41 -17.60
C SER A 75 -7.26 -18.42 -17.12
N LYS A 76 -5.99 -18.31 -17.54
CA LYS A 76 -4.89 -19.15 -17.05
C LYS A 76 -4.58 -18.89 -15.58
N LEU A 77 -4.84 -17.69 -15.09
CA LEU A 77 -4.69 -17.32 -13.68
C LEU A 77 -5.85 -17.77 -12.79
N GLY A 78 -6.92 -18.34 -13.39
CA GLY A 78 -8.05 -18.94 -12.67
C GLY A 78 -9.35 -18.16 -12.72
N TYR A 79 -9.41 -17.05 -13.47
CA TYR A 79 -10.67 -16.35 -13.74
C TYR A 79 -11.44 -17.11 -14.83
N SER A 80 -12.63 -17.58 -14.53
CA SER A 80 -13.38 -18.47 -15.44
C SER A 80 -14.74 -17.93 -15.85
N HIS A 81 -15.33 -17.05 -15.05
CA HIS A 81 -16.67 -16.51 -15.26
C HIS A 81 -16.69 -15.03 -14.87
N ASP A 82 -17.59 -14.29 -15.52
CA ASP A 82 -17.91 -12.92 -15.13
C ASP A 82 -18.87 -12.87 -13.92
N VAL A 83 -19.23 -11.65 -13.51
CA VAL A 83 -20.17 -11.42 -12.38
C VAL A 83 -21.57 -11.97 -12.61
N ASP A 84 -21.98 -12.14 -13.87
CA ASP A 84 -23.28 -12.69 -14.26
C ASP A 84 -23.25 -14.22 -14.39
N GLY A 85 -22.08 -14.84 -14.18
CA GLY A 85 -21.87 -16.28 -14.28
C GLY A 85 -21.65 -16.79 -15.70
N ASN A 86 -21.44 -15.89 -16.68
CA ASN A 86 -21.10 -16.28 -18.05
C ASN A 86 -19.63 -16.70 -18.14
N PRO A 87 -19.27 -17.66 -19.00
CA PRO A 87 -17.86 -17.98 -19.24
C PRO A 87 -17.06 -16.75 -19.68
N LEU A 88 -15.82 -16.63 -19.20
CA LEU A 88 -14.90 -15.57 -19.59
C LEU A 88 -14.43 -15.77 -21.03
N THR A 89 -14.79 -14.85 -21.92
CA THR A 89 -14.51 -14.91 -23.36
C THR A 89 -14.10 -13.57 -23.98
N GLY A 90 -14.04 -12.50 -23.17
CA GLY A 90 -13.72 -11.16 -23.69
C GLY A 90 -13.22 -10.20 -22.63
N ASP A 91 -12.54 -9.16 -23.08
CA ASP A 91 -11.85 -8.20 -22.22
C ASP A 91 -12.78 -7.17 -21.55
N GLU A 92 -14.04 -7.08 -21.98
CA GLU A 92 -15.03 -6.14 -21.43
C GLU A 92 -15.92 -6.75 -20.35
N GLN A 93 -15.76 -8.05 -20.05
CA GLN A 93 -16.54 -8.70 -19.01
C GLN A 93 -16.05 -8.24 -17.62
N ILE A 94 -17.00 -8.01 -16.72
CA ILE A 94 -16.70 -7.60 -15.34
C ILE A 94 -16.34 -8.85 -14.53
N LEU A 95 -15.20 -8.83 -13.91
CA LEU A 95 -14.66 -9.91 -13.08
C LEU A 95 -14.60 -9.48 -11.62
N GLU A 96 -14.92 -10.40 -10.71
CA GLU A 96 -14.68 -10.22 -9.29
C GLU A 96 -13.20 -10.46 -8.99
N LEU A 97 -12.54 -9.48 -8.36
CA LEU A 97 -11.11 -9.54 -8.01
C LEU A 97 -10.87 -10.57 -6.90
N PHE A 98 -9.93 -11.48 -7.11
CA PHE A 98 -9.52 -12.38 -6.04
C PHE A 98 -8.81 -11.63 -4.91
N PRO A 99 -9.07 -12.00 -3.63
CA PRO A 99 -8.60 -11.22 -2.48
C PRO A 99 -7.10 -11.01 -2.39
N GLN A 100 -6.28 -11.85 -2.98
CA GLN A 100 -4.82 -11.74 -2.98
C GLN A 100 -4.23 -11.45 -4.37
N ASP A 101 -5.06 -11.01 -5.32
CA ASP A 101 -4.59 -10.46 -6.58
C ASP A 101 -4.37 -8.95 -6.46
N PHE A 102 -3.34 -8.45 -7.12
CA PHE A 102 -2.87 -7.08 -7.02
C PHE A 102 -2.63 -6.49 -8.40
N ILE A 103 -3.07 -5.25 -8.58
CA ILE A 103 -2.90 -4.48 -9.82
C ILE A 103 -2.06 -3.24 -9.49
N PRO A 104 -0.73 -3.32 -9.63
CA PRO A 104 0.15 -2.17 -9.38
C PRO A 104 0.06 -1.11 -10.47
N SER A 105 0.54 0.09 -10.16
CA SER A 105 0.76 1.13 -11.15
C SER A 105 1.73 0.69 -12.23
N SER A 106 1.46 1.04 -13.50
CA SER A 106 2.38 0.86 -14.63
C SER A 106 3.74 1.54 -14.40
N LEU A 107 3.78 2.58 -13.56
CA LEU A 107 5.02 3.23 -13.12
C LEU A 107 5.95 2.31 -12.31
N ALA A 108 5.45 1.21 -11.77
CA ALA A 108 6.25 0.22 -11.03
C ALA A 108 6.97 -0.77 -11.93
N ILE A 109 6.59 -0.91 -13.21
CA ILE A 109 7.09 -1.94 -14.13
C ILE A 109 8.61 -1.93 -14.22
N GLU A 110 9.21 -0.77 -14.48
CA GLU A 110 10.67 -0.63 -14.60
C GLU A 110 11.38 -1.07 -13.31
N HIS A 111 10.89 -0.63 -12.16
CA HIS A 111 11.46 -1.00 -10.85
C HIS A 111 11.34 -2.49 -10.56
N LEU A 112 10.17 -3.09 -10.82
CA LEU A 112 9.94 -4.52 -10.58
C LEU A 112 10.74 -5.38 -11.56
N THR A 113 10.84 -4.98 -12.82
CA THR A 113 11.70 -5.65 -13.82
C THR A 113 13.18 -5.59 -13.41
N SER A 114 13.68 -4.42 -13.00
CA SER A 114 15.04 -4.27 -12.48
C SER A 114 15.27 -5.11 -11.24
N THR A 115 14.27 -5.26 -10.37
CA THR A 115 14.33 -6.13 -9.19
C THR A 115 14.42 -7.61 -9.59
N CYS A 116 13.62 -8.06 -10.56
CA CYS A 116 13.68 -9.43 -11.09
C CYS A 116 15.04 -9.74 -11.71
N ASN A 117 15.58 -8.83 -12.53
CA ASN A 117 16.89 -8.96 -13.15
C ASN A 117 18.01 -9.02 -12.10
N PHE A 118 17.92 -8.18 -11.06
CA PHE A 118 18.85 -8.23 -9.93
C PHE A 118 18.79 -9.59 -9.20
N VAL A 119 17.59 -10.11 -8.94
CA VAL A 119 17.40 -11.42 -8.28
C VAL A 119 17.99 -12.54 -9.15
N ASP A 120 17.75 -12.54 -10.45
CA ASP A 120 18.28 -13.52 -11.38
C ASP A 120 19.81 -13.45 -11.48
N GLU A 121 20.39 -12.25 -11.53
CA GLU A 121 21.85 -12.10 -11.44
C GLU A 121 22.41 -12.53 -10.08
N LEU A 122 21.69 -12.30 -8.99
CA LEU A 122 22.07 -12.75 -7.65
C LEU A 122 22.08 -14.28 -7.57
N LEU A 123 21.03 -14.93 -8.10
CA LEU A 123 20.94 -16.39 -8.16
C LEU A 123 22.09 -16.98 -8.99
N THR A 124 22.28 -16.49 -10.20
CA THR A 124 23.24 -17.07 -11.14
C THR A 124 24.70 -16.74 -10.79
N ARG A 125 25.02 -15.49 -10.49
CA ARG A 125 26.40 -15.02 -10.33
C ARG A 125 26.95 -15.14 -8.91
N PHE A 126 26.07 -15.11 -7.90
CA PHE A 126 26.49 -15.17 -6.50
C PHE A 126 26.20 -16.52 -5.86
N TYR A 127 24.99 -17.07 -6.07
CA TYR A 127 24.60 -18.36 -5.50
C TYR A 127 24.90 -19.55 -6.39
N GLY A 128 25.20 -19.37 -7.69
CA GLY A 128 25.45 -20.45 -8.63
C GLY A 128 24.21 -21.30 -8.95
N MET A 129 23.03 -20.69 -8.87
CA MET A 129 21.73 -21.29 -9.14
C MET A 129 21.19 -20.85 -10.50
N GLU A 130 20.11 -21.45 -10.98
CA GLU A 130 19.42 -21.00 -12.19
C GLU A 130 18.62 -19.72 -11.96
N SER A 131 18.41 -18.94 -13.03
CA SER A 131 17.51 -17.79 -13.03
C SER A 131 16.09 -18.22 -12.74
N PHE A 132 15.38 -17.43 -11.95
CA PHE A 132 14.01 -17.71 -11.53
C PHE A 132 12.98 -16.94 -12.36
N TYR A 133 13.11 -15.60 -12.44
CA TYR A 133 12.09 -14.74 -13.03
C TYR A 133 12.11 -14.70 -14.54
N ARG A 134 13.28 -14.48 -15.15
CA ARG A 134 13.51 -14.41 -16.61
C ARG A 134 12.61 -13.38 -17.29
N VAL A 135 12.38 -12.23 -16.64
CA VAL A 135 11.49 -11.15 -17.08
C VAL A 135 12.19 -10.31 -18.16
N ASN A 136 11.51 -10.09 -19.27
CA ASN A 136 11.94 -9.21 -20.37
C ASN A 136 10.93 -8.07 -20.65
N SER A 137 9.67 -8.27 -20.30
CA SER A 137 8.57 -7.34 -20.55
C SER A 137 7.65 -7.24 -19.33
N ALA A 138 6.72 -6.28 -19.36
CA ALA A 138 5.68 -6.15 -18.35
C ALA A 138 4.78 -7.39 -18.24
N ASP A 139 4.51 -8.03 -19.38
CA ASP A 139 3.65 -9.22 -19.43
C ASP A 139 4.27 -10.41 -18.71
N ASP A 140 5.60 -10.50 -18.71
CA ASP A 140 6.32 -11.57 -17.99
C ASP A 140 6.19 -11.41 -16.47
N LEU A 141 5.85 -10.23 -15.96
CA LEU A 141 5.60 -10.00 -14.54
C LEU A 141 4.20 -10.47 -14.10
N VAL A 142 3.26 -10.61 -15.03
CA VAL A 142 1.90 -11.07 -14.74
C VAL A 142 1.93 -12.54 -14.33
N GLY A 143 1.28 -12.84 -13.20
CA GLY A 143 1.28 -14.18 -12.59
C GLY A 143 2.37 -14.39 -11.53
N HIS A 144 3.39 -13.53 -11.46
CA HIS A 144 4.40 -13.62 -10.41
C HIS A 144 3.88 -13.20 -9.04
N LEU A 145 4.44 -13.87 -8.01
CA LEU A 145 4.11 -13.57 -6.62
C LEU A 145 4.94 -12.40 -6.10
N ALA A 146 4.27 -11.56 -5.34
CA ALA A 146 4.84 -10.42 -4.65
C ALA A 146 4.37 -10.38 -3.19
N ILE A 147 4.94 -9.50 -2.41
CA ILE A 147 4.56 -9.25 -1.01
C ILE A 147 4.12 -7.81 -0.92
N GLY A 148 2.85 -7.60 -0.57
CA GLY A 148 2.34 -6.29 -0.19
C GLY A 148 2.56 -6.06 1.30
N LEU A 149 3.02 -4.87 1.67
CA LEU A 149 3.22 -4.49 3.07
C LEU A 149 3.15 -2.98 3.22
N ALA A 150 2.79 -2.54 4.42
CA ALA A 150 2.85 -1.12 4.73
C ALA A 150 4.30 -0.63 4.82
N PRO A 151 4.61 0.61 4.40
CA PRO A 151 5.92 1.21 4.59
C PRO A 151 6.38 1.14 6.05
N HIS A 152 7.67 0.92 6.27
CA HIS A 152 8.29 0.81 7.61
C HIS A 152 7.74 -0.32 8.48
N THR A 153 7.13 -1.33 7.88
CA THR A 153 6.70 -2.56 8.56
C THR A 153 7.37 -3.78 7.96
N SER A 154 7.22 -4.92 8.63
CA SER A 154 7.69 -6.23 8.17
C SER A 154 6.59 -7.30 8.15
N GLY A 155 5.35 -6.90 8.42
CA GLY A 155 4.18 -7.74 8.23
C GLY A 155 3.72 -7.68 6.77
N GLY A 156 4.03 -8.69 6.00
CA GLY A 156 3.69 -8.78 4.58
C GLY A 156 2.54 -9.75 4.31
N VAL A 157 1.80 -9.49 3.26
CA VAL A 157 0.74 -10.37 2.74
C VAL A 157 1.11 -10.79 1.33
N LEU A 158 1.09 -12.09 1.08
CA LEU A 158 1.40 -12.64 -0.24
C LEU A 158 0.30 -12.21 -1.22
N CYS A 159 0.71 -11.76 -2.41
CA CYS A 159 -0.19 -11.43 -3.51
C CYS A 159 0.39 -11.88 -4.85
N ARG A 160 -0.45 -11.85 -5.87
CA ARG A 160 -0.08 -12.16 -7.26
C ARG A 160 -0.37 -10.94 -8.13
N ILE A 161 0.59 -10.55 -8.95
CA ILE A 161 0.41 -9.50 -9.94
C ILE A 161 -0.44 -10.04 -11.08
N ILE A 162 -1.53 -9.35 -11.45
CA ILE A 162 -2.44 -9.80 -12.51
C ILE A 162 -2.56 -8.82 -13.68
N GLY A 163 -1.99 -7.64 -13.57
CA GLY A 163 -2.03 -6.61 -14.59
C GLY A 163 -1.51 -5.29 -14.05
N TRP A 164 -1.82 -4.18 -14.73
CA TRP A 164 -1.28 -2.85 -14.47
C TRP A 164 -2.37 -1.79 -14.55
N THR A 165 -2.20 -0.69 -13.83
CA THR A 165 -3.06 0.50 -13.96
C THR A 165 -2.22 1.72 -14.31
N ASP A 166 -2.78 2.65 -15.09
CA ASP A 166 -2.13 3.92 -15.40
C ASP A 166 -2.24 4.96 -14.26
N ALA A 167 -3.05 4.67 -13.26
CA ALA A 167 -3.08 5.47 -12.04
C ALA A 167 -1.81 5.26 -11.19
N SER A 168 -1.38 6.29 -10.46
CA SER A 168 -0.27 6.19 -9.48
C SER A 168 -0.73 5.51 -8.19
N ALA A 169 -1.34 4.34 -8.30
CA ALA A 169 -1.94 3.61 -7.18
C ALA A 169 -1.77 2.10 -7.37
N GLY A 170 -1.93 1.35 -6.30
CA GLY A 170 -2.06 -0.10 -6.32
C GLY A 170 -3.49 -0.50 -5.99
N TYR A 171 -4.16 -1.14 -6.93
CA TYR A 171 -5.51 -1.65 -6.72
C TYR A 171 -5.47 -3.07 -6.17
N ALA A 172 -6.24 -3.31 -5.13
CA ALA A 172 -6.42 -4.63 -4.54
C ALA A 172 -7.76 -4.73 -3.82
N HIS A 173 -8.14 -5.94 -3.47
CA HIS A 173 -9.33 -6.19 -2.69
C HIS A 173 -9.25 -5.49 -1.31
N PRO A 174 -10.35 -4.91 -0.79
CA PRO A 174 -10.36 -4.23 0.52
C PRO A 174 -9.79 -5.10 1.65
N LEU A 175 -10.07 -6.40 1.66
CA LEU A 175 -9.54 -7.33 2.66
C LEU A 175 -8.01 -7.48 2.59
N PHE A 176 -7.42 -7.33 1.40
CA PHE A 176 -5.96 -7.36 1.25
C PHE A 176 -5.31 -6.13 1.88
N HIS A 177 -5.85 -4.94 1.62
CA HIS A 177 -5.37 -3.71 2.24
C HIS A 177 -5.52 -3.77 3.76
N ALA A 178 -6.67 -4.21 4.26
CA ALA A 178 -6.93 -4.35 5.69
C ALA A 178 -6.01 -5.39 6.37
N ALA A 179 -5.63 -6.46 5.68
CA ALA A 179 -4.67 -7.44 6.19
C ALA A 179 -3.27 -6.82 6.41
N LYS A 180 -2.93 -5.77 5.67
CA LYS A 180 -1.72 -4.96 5.86
C LYS A 180 -1.92 -3.83 6.88
N ARG A 181 -3.07 -3.78 7.55
CA ARG A 181 -3.49 -2.71 8.47
C ARG A 181 -3.57 -1.35 7.81
N ARG A 182 -4.19 -1.32 6.63
CA ARG A 182 -4.52 -0.12 5.88
C ARG A 182 -6.03 0.09 5.87
N ASN A 183 -6.46 1.35 5.98
CA ASN A 183 -7.87 1.71 6.12
C ASN A 183 -8.61 1.85 4.79
N CYS A 184 -7.94 1.61 3.68
CA CYS A 184 -8.49 1.75 2.32
C CYS A 184 -8.89 3.19 1.96
N ASP A 185 -8.24 4.19 2.55
CA ASP A 185 -8.52 5.61 2.36
C ASP A 185 -7.41 6.38 1.61
N GLY A 186 -6.54 5.66 0.92
CA GLY A 186 -5.42 6.21 0.17
C GLY A 186 -4.12 6.31 0.97
N ASP A 187 -3.94 5.42 1.92
CA ASP A 187 -2.68 5.25 2.63
C ASP A 187 -1.54 4.89 1.68
N GLU A 188 -0.32 5.19 2.08
CA GLU A 188 0.87 4.71 1.39
C GLU A 188 1.06 3.22 1.65
N ASP A 189 1.32 2.46 0.59
CA ASP A 189 1.53 1.03 0.59
C ASP A 189 2.78 0.67 -0.20
N SER A 190 3.31 -0.52 -0.01
CA SER A 190 4.52 -1.00 -0.68
C SER A 190 4.33 -2.38 -1.26
N ILE A 191 4.99 -2.63 -2.37
CA ILE A 191 5.12 -3.96 -2.96
C ILE A 191 6.59 -4.33 -3.15
N MET A 192 6.93 -5.59 -2.93
CA MET A 192 8.23 -6.17 -3.27
C MET A 192 8.07 -7.54 -3.92
N MET A 193 8.99 -7.92 -4.80
CA MET A 193 8.97 -9.25 -5.40
C MET A 193 9.26 -10.32 -4.34
N LEU A 194 8.54 -11.45 -4.38
CA LEU A 194 8.65 -12.51 -3.37
C LEU A 194 10.08 -13.00 -3.17
N MET A 195 10.79 -13.30 -4.25
CA MET A 195 12.17 -13.84 -4.15
C MET A 195 13.15 -12.79 -3.62
N ASP A 196 12.94 -11.50 -3.92
CA ASP A 196 13.75 -10.45 -3.32
C ASP A 196 13.55 -10.41 -1.79
N GLY A 197 12.32 -10.45 -1.33
CA GLY A 197 11.99 -10.54 0.09
C GLY A 197 12.65 -11.75 0.77
N LEU A 198 12.54 -12.94 0.16
CA LEU A 198 13.10 -14.17 0.72
C LEU A 198 14.63 -14.19 0.76
N LEU A 199 15.30 -13.63 -0.24
CA LEU A 199 16.76 -13.67 -0.37
C LEU A 199 17.48 -12.51 0.32
N ASN A 200 16.82 -11.35 0.42
CA ASN A 200 17.50 -10.10 0.77
C ASN A 200 16.99 -9.45 2.06
N PHE A 201 15.78 -9.78 2.54
CA PHE A 201 15.33 -9.32 3.84
C PHE A 201 16.25 -9.84 4.94
N SER A 202 16.79 -8.96 5.78
CA SER A 202 17.65 -9.37 6.88
C SER A 202 17.48 -8.49 8.11
N LYS A 203 17.09 -9.11 9.21
CA LYS A 203 17.08 -8.48 10.53
C LYS A 203 18.48 -8.07 10.97
N ALA A 204 19.52 -8.81 10.54
CA ALA A 204 20.89 -8.58 10.97
C ALA A 204 21.48 -7.25 10.48
N ILE A 205 20.89 -6.64 9.44
CA ILE A 205 21.31 -5.35 8.90
C ILE A 205 20.41 -4.19 9.35
N LEU A 206 19.35 -4.46 10.12
CA LEU A 206 18.48 -3.41 10.66
C LEU A 206 19.18 -2.65 11.80
N PRO A 207 18.95 -1.32 11.90
CA PRO A 207 19.46 -0.52 13.01
C PRO A 207 18.94 -1.00 14.36
N ALA A 208 19.77 -0.98 15.38
CA ALA A 208 19.39 -1.38 16.75
C ALA A 208 18.46 -0.39 17.47
N ASN A 209 18.28 0.81 16.93
CA ASN A 209 17.40 1.83 17.52
C ASN A 209 15.91 1.44 17.40
N ARG A 210 15.05 2.14 18.17
CA ARG A 210 13.62 1.86 18.22
C ARG A 210 12.95 1.89 16.83
N GLY A 211 13.32 2.84 15.98
CA GLY A 211 12.78 2.94 14.61
C GLY A 211 13.21 1.77 13.71
N GLY A 212 14.44 1.23 13.90
CA GLY A 212 14.89 0.05 13.17
C GLY A 212 14.23 -1.24 13.64
N ARG A 213 13.82 -1.31 14.91
CA ARG A 213 13.10 -2.48 15.44
C ARG A 213 11.66 -2.59 14.93
N MET A 214 11.09 -1.53 14.40
CA MET A 214 9.77 -1.59 13.75
C MET A 214 9.80 -2.44 12.48
N ASP A 215 10.96 -2.53 11.82
CA ASP A 215 11.19 -3.39 10.65
C ASP A 215 11.77 -4.76 11.08
N ALA A 216 11.26 -5.33 12.18
CA ALA A 216 11.67 -6.62 12.74
C ALA A 216 11.43 -7.78 11.75
N PRO A 217 11.71 -9.06 12.08
CA PRO A 217 11.68 -10.13 11.09
C PRO A 217 10.45 -10.13 10.21
N LEU A 218 10.62 -10.38 8.93
CA LEU A 218 9.53 -10.49 7.97
C LEU A 218 8.55 -11.59 8.44
N VAL A 219 7.31 -11.19 8.67
CA VAL A 219 6.18 -12.08 8.91
C VAL A 219 5.36 -12.09 7.63
N LEU A 220 5.21 -13.24 7.02
CA LEU A 220 4.51 -13.39 5.75
C LEU A 220 3.21 -14.17 5.94
N THR A 221 2.09 -13.50 5.72
CA THR A 221 0.78 -14.13 5.62
C THR A 221 0.59 -14.66 4.20
N THR A 222 0.60 -15.98 4.04
CA THR A 222 0.47 -16.64 2.74
C THR A 222 -0.99 -16.80 2.31
N ARG A 223 -1.91 -16.89 3.26
CA ARG A 223 -3.35 -16.97 3.02
C ARG A 223 -4.09 -15.99 3.91
N LEU A 224 -4.86 -15.12 3.29
CA LEU A 224 -5.65 -14.12 3.98
C LEU A 224 -6.77 -14.79 4.78
N ASN A 225 -6.96 -14.33 6.04
CA ASN A 225 -8.04 -14.75 6.92
C ASN A 225 -8.90 -13.52 7.26
N PRO A 226 -10.13 -13.41 6.76
CA PRO A 226 -10.97 -12.24 7.01
C PRO A 226 -11.29 -11.97 8.48
N SER A 227 -11.20 -12.98 9.35
CA SER A 227 -11.44 -12.80 10.79
C SER A 227 -10.28 -12.12 11.54
N GLU A 228 -9.10 -12.03 10.93
CA GLU A 228 -7.88 -11.49 11.53
C GLU A 228 -7.46 -10.12 11.00
N ILE A 229 -8.23 -9.55 10.06
CA ILE A 229 -7.96 -8.26 9.44
C ILE A 229 -8.46 -7.08 10.29
N ASP A 230 -8.15 -5.86 9.87
CA ASP A 230 -8.70 -4.65 10.48
C ASP A 230 -10.22 -4.62 10.35
N LYS A 231 -10.89 -4.25 11.46
CA LYS A 231 -12.36 -4.27 11.53
C LYS A 231 -13.05 -3.29 10.58
N GLU A 232 -12.36 -2.27 10.12
CA GLU A 232 -12.92 -1.28 9.18
C GLU A 232 -13.34 -1.93 7.86
N ALA A 233 -12.56 -2.90 7.36
CA ALA A 233 -12.93 -3.65 6.17
C ALA A 233 -14.15 -4.56 6.33
N LEU A 234 -14.58 -4.84 7.55
CA LEU A 234 -15.79 -5.62 7.80
C LEU A 234 -17.07 -4.83 7.46
N ASN A 235 -16.97 -3.51 7.29
CA ASN A 235 -18.07 -2.65 6.85
C ASN A 235 -18.19 -2.56 5.32
N VAL A 236 -17.34 -3.23 4.54
CA VAL A 236 -17.45 -3.24 3.09
C VAL A 236 -18.79 -3.87 2.68
N ASP A 237 -19.50 -3.15 1.82
CA ASP A 237 -20.80 -3.57 1.27
C ASP A 237 -20.61 -4.72 0.27
N CYS A 238 -21.40 -5.77 0.44
CA CYS A 238 -21.42 -6.97 -0.41
C CYS A 238 -22.75 -7.13 -1.18
N SER A 239 -23.65 -6.15 -1.08
CA SER A 239 -24.99 -6.23 -1.64
C SER A 239 -24.98 -6.19 -3.16
N TRP A 240 -25.85 -6.94 -3.81
CA TRP A 240 -26.11 -6.85 -5.25
C TRP A 240 -27.13 -5.76 -5.59
N GLN A 241 -28.02 -5.47 -4.67
CA GLN A 241 -28.99 -4.37 -4.76
C GLN A 241 -29.49 -4.01 -3.36
N TYR A 242 -29.88 -2.75 -3.20
CA TYR A 242 -30.42 -2.30 -1.93
C TYR A 242 -31.93 -2.54 -1.87
N PRO A 243 -32.43 -3.10 -0.75
CA PRO A 243 -33.89 -3.28 -0.55
C PRO A 243 -34.57 -1.92 -0.39
N ARG A 244 -35.86 -1.86 -0.77
CA ARG A 244 -36.68 -0.66 -0.61
C ARG A 244 -36.67 -0.11 0.82
N ALA A 245 -36.64 -1.00 1.81
CA ALA A 245 -36.59 -0.64 3.22
C ALA A 245 -35.35 0.18 3.58
N PHE A 246 -34.21 -0.03 2.91
CA PHE A 246 -33.02 0.78 3.09
C PHE A 246 -33.27 2.26 2.68
N TYR A 247 -33.88 2.46 1.52
CA TYR A 247 -34.18 3.83 1.04
C TYR A 247 -35.24 4.52 1.91
N GLU A 248 -36.26 3.80 2.35
CA GLU A 248 -37.29 4.31 3.24
C GLU A 248 -36.69 4.72 4.60
N ALA A 249 -35.86 3.86 5.18
CA ALA A 249 -35.19 4.16 6.43
C ALA A 249 -34.21 5.33 6.31
N SER A 250 -33.48 5.45 5.19
CA SER A 250 -32.50 6.53 4.96
C SER A 250 -33.14 7.92 4.87
N GLN A 251 -34.42 8.05 4.55
CA GLN A 251 -35.11 9.35 4.41
C GLN A 251 -35.10 10.17 5.70
N VAL A 252 -35.10 9.52 6.86
CA VAL A 252 -35.04 10.20 8.17
C VAL A 252 -33.63 10.42 8.67
N GLN A 253 -32.62 10.09 7.86
CA GLN A 253 -31.18 10.25 8.15
C GLN A 253 -30.77 9.67 9.53
N PRO A 254 -31.07 8.38 9.81
CA PRO A 254 -30.71 7.75 11.06
C PRO A 254 -29.19 7.59 11.18
N HIS A 255 -28.73 7.18 12.35
CA HIS A 255 -27.32 6.82 12.49
C HIS A 255 -26.97 5.64 11.57
N PRO A 256 -25.84 5.66 10.82
CA PRO A 256 -25.49 4.62 9.85
C PRO A 256 -25.55 3.17 10.39
N ALA A 257 -25.24 2.98 11.68
CA ALA A 257 -25.34 1.67 12.33
C ALA A 257 -26.76 1.08 12.30
N GLU A 258 -27.80 1.91 12.25
CA GLU A 258 -29.18 1.45 12.20
C GLU A 258 -29.55 0.91 10.80
N LEU A 259 -28.84 1.37 9.77
CA LEU A 259 -29.06 0.94 8.39
C LEU A 259 -28.32 -0.36 8.04
N LYS A 260 -27.34 -0.78 8.85
CA LYS A 260 -26.56 -2.01 8.60
C LYS A 260 -27.44 -3.27 8.47
N SER A 261 -28.57 -3.33 9.15
CA SER A 261 -29.50 -4.46 9.07
C SER A 261 -30.24 -4.56 7.72
N HIS A 262 -30.21 -3.52 6.91
CA HIS A 262 -30.87 -3.48 5.59
C HIS A 262 -29.95 -3.82 4.42
N ILE A 263 -28.64 -3.89 4.66
CA ILE A 263 -27.64 -4.19 3.64
C ILE A 263 -26.78 -5.38 4.08
N GLU A 264 -26.15 -6.03 3.15
CA GLU A 264 -25.20 -7.11 3.40
C GLU A 264 -23.77 -6.54 3.43
N ILE A 265 -23.05 -6.78 4.51
CA ILE A 265 -21.67 -6.37 4.69
C ILE A 265 -20.79 -7.58 5.00
N VAL A 266 -19.47 -7.45 4.82
CA VAL A 266 -18.48 -8.51 5.08
C VAL A 266 -18.64 -9.13 6.48
N GLU A 267 -18.94 -8.30 7.51
CA GLU A 267 -19.14 -8.76 8.88
C GLU A 267 -20.22 -9.87 8.97
N HIS A 268 -21.27 -9.78 8.16
CA HIS A 268 -22.36 -10.78 8.15
C HIS A 268 -21.96 -12.09 7.46
N ARG A 269 -20.87 -12.11 6.69
CA ARG A 269 -20.41 -13.27 5.92
C ARG A 269 -19.22 -14.00 6.56
N LEU A 270 -18.65 -13.46 7.64
CA LEU A 270 -17.48 -14.07 8.29
C LEU A 270 -17.72 -15.52 8.67
N GLY A 271 -16.77 -16.39 8.32
CA GLY A 271 -16.84 -17.83 8.56
C GLY A 271 -17.77 -18.59 7.64
N THR A 272 -18.31 -17.95 6.60
CA THR A 272 -19.09 -18.60 5.55
C THR A 272 -18.23 -18.78 4.29
N ASN A 273 -18.76 -19.51 3.28
CA ASN A 273 -18.09 -19.63 1.98
C ASN A 273 -18.08 -18.31 1.17
N GLY A 274 -18.83 -17.30 1.60
CA GLY A 274 -18.95 -15.99 0.97
C GLY A 274 -18.11 -14.90 1.62
N ASP A 275 -17.22 -15.22 2.55
CA ASP A 275 -16.41 -14.23 3.26
C ASP A 275 -15.29 -13.62 2.39
N LEU A 276 -14.86 -14.33 1.36
CA LEU A 276 -13.82 -13.88 0.43
C LEU A 276 -14.32 -13.66 -1.01
N ARG A 277 -15.58 -13.97 -1.30
CA ARG A 277 -16.14 -13.97 -2.67
C ARG A 277 -17.64 -13.68 -2.70
N GLY A 278 -18.16 -13.42 -3.90
CA GLY A 278 -19.58 -13.13 -4.12
C GLY A 278 -19.94 -11.71 -3.72
N TYR A 279 -19.02 -10.78 -3.88
CA TYR A 279 -19.26 -9.35 -3.67
C TYR A 279 -20.17 -8.82 -4.77
N GLY A 280 -21.15 -8.01 -4.35
CA GLY A 280 -22.15 -7.47 -5.25
C GLY A 280 -21.64 -6.32 -6.11
N TRP A 281 -22.37 -6.07 -7.19
CA TRP A 281 -22.17 -4.98 -8.12
C TRP A 281 -23.46 -4.18 -8.21
N THR A 282 -23.57 -3.10 -7.44
CA THR A 282 -24.83 -2.35 -7.29
C THR A 282 -25.02 -1.25 -8.33
N HIS A 283 -23.94 -0.70 -8.87
CA HIS A 283 -23.95 0.44 -9.77
C HIS A 283 -22.88 0.31 -10.84
N ASP A 284 -23.18 0.72 -12.07
CA ASP A 284 -22.16 0.87 -13.09
C ASP A 284 -21.18 1.97 -12.70
N SER A 285 -19.90 1.70 -12.91
CA SER A 285 -18.81 2.66 -12.70
C SER A 285 -18.04 2.89 -13.99
N GLY A 286 -17.31 4.00 -14.04
CA GLY A 286 -16.31 4.22 -15.08
C GLY A 286 -15.12 3.27 -14.95
N ALA A 287 -14.19 3.34 -15.91
CA ALA A 287 -12.95 2.58 -15.85
C ALA A 287 -12.13 2.92 -14.59
N LEU A 288 -11.35 1.95 -14.09
CA LEU A 288 -10.53 2.09 -12.89
C LEU A 288 -9.56 3.30 -12.96
N ASP A 289 -9.10 3.62 -14.15
CA ASP A 289 -8.14 4.69 -14.43
C ASP A 289 -8.78 5.95 -15.06
N ALA A 290 -10.12 6.03 -15.11
CA ALA A 290 -10.84 7.16 -15.71
C ALA A 290 -10.63 8.51 -14.99
N GLY A 291 -10.14 8.49 -13.77
CA GLY A 291 -9.82 9.66 -12.98
C GLY A 291 -8.42 10.24 -13.25
N PRO A 292 -8.00 11.25 -12.48
CA PRO A 292 -6.65 11.79 -12.57
C PRO A 292 -5.61 10.72 -12.13
N ALA A 293 -4.55 10.57 -12.91
CA ALA A 293 -3.48 9.60 -12.62
C ALA A 293 -2.77 9.85 -11.29
N ASN A 294 -2.75 11.09 -10.79
CA ASN A 294 -2.13 11.47 -9.53
C ASN A 294 -3.11 12.19 -8.62
N SER A 295 -3.00 11.91 -7.31
CA SER A 295 -3.76 12.65 -6.31
C SER A 295 -3.36 14.13 -6.27
N SER A 296 -4.33 15.03 -6.30
CA SER A 296 -4.12 16.47 -6.11
C SER A 296 -3.52 16.80 -4.74
N TYR A 297 -3.62 15.91 -3.76
CA TYR A 297 -3.04 16.08 -2.43
C TYR A 297 -1.52 16.33 -2.47
N LYS A 298 -0.80 15.73 -3.42
CA LYS A 298 0.65 15.94 -3.59
C LYS A 298 1.00 17.31 -4.17
N THR A 299 0.09 17.92 -4.93
CA THR A 299 0.31 19.22 -5.60
C THR A 299 -0.09 20.41 -4.75
N LEU A 300 -1.02 20.23 -3.80
CA LEU A 300 -1.47 21.26 -2.88
C LEU A 300 -0.46 21.47 -1.76
N LYS A 301 0.05 22.70 -1.61
CA LYS A 301 1.19 23.00 -0.75
C LYS A 301 0.82 23.19 0.71
N THR A 302 -0.30 23.85 0.99
CA THR A 302 -0.71 24.20 2.35
C THR A 302 -1.98 23.46 2.78
N MET A 303 -2.20 23.35 4.09
CA MET A 303 -3.45 22.80 4.63
C MET A 303 -4.68 23.64 4.24
N VAL A 304 -4.51 24.95 4.08
CA VAL A 304 -5.58 25.82 3.58
C VAL A 304 -5.97 25.47 2.16
N ASP A 305 -4.98 25.29 1.27
CA ASP A 305 -5.23 24.89 -0.13
C ASP A 305 -5.96 23.53 -0.18
N LYS A 306 -5.55 22.57 0.67
CA LYS A 306 -6.16 21.24 0.75
C LYS A 306 -7.61 21.31 1.23
N MET A 307 -7.88 22.07 2.31
CA MET A 307 -9.23 22.24 2.81
C MET A 307 -10.13 22.97 1.82
N THR A 308 -9.61 24.00 1.14
CA THR A 308 -10.35 24.72 0.11
C THR A 308 -10.74 23.78 -1.02
N ALA A 309 -9.79 22.99 -1.56
CA ALA A 309 -10.06 22.04 -2.62
C ALA A 309 -11.10 20.95 -2.20
N GLN A 310 -11.06 20.47 -0.96
CA GLN A 310 -12.03 19.51 -0.45
C GLN A 310 -13.43 20.11 -0.33
N LEU A 311 -13.57 21.35 0.14
CA LEU A 311 -14.85 22.02 0.24
C LEU A 311 -15.42 22.38 -1.15
N GLU A 312 -14.56 22.78 -2.08
CA GLU A 312 -14.92 23.00 -3.48
C GLU A 312 -15.45 21.70 -4.13
N LEU A 313 -14.75 20.59 -3.94
CA LEU A 313 -15.22 19.28 -4.40
C LEU A 313 -16.59 18.94 -3.79
N GLY A 314 -16.74 19.13 -2.49
CA GLY A 314 -18.02 18.92 -1.81
C GLY A 314 -19.15 19.75 -2.40
N SER A 315 -18.88 21.00 -2.80
CA SER A 315 -19.87 21.89 -3.42
C SER A 315 -20.36 21.43 -4.80
N MET A 316 -19.58 20.61 -5.49
CA MET A 316 -19.95 20.01 -6.78
C MET A 316 -20.88 18.79 -6.62
N LEU A 317 -20.95 18.23 -5.42
CA LEU A 317 -21.70 17.02 -5.13
C LEU A 317 -23.09 17.38 -4.57
N ARG A 318 -24.15 17.05 -5.30
CA ARG A 318 -25.54 17.34 -4.91
C ARG A 318 -25.92 16.92 -3.48
N PRO A 319 -25.56 15.70 -3.03
CA PRO A 319 -25.98 15.21 -1.72
C PRO A 319 -25.15 15.74 -0.56
N VAL A 320 -24.14 16.57 -0.81
CA VAL A 320 -23.23 17.08 0.24
C VAL A 320 -23.65 18.47 0.70
N ASP A 321 -23.96 18.59 1.98
CA ASP A 321 -24.08 19.88 2.68
C ASP A 321 -22.69 20.34 3.13
N VAL A 322 -22.06 21.18 2.33
CA VAL A 322 -20.69 21.68 2.57
C VAL A 322 -20.59 22.46 3.90
N SER A 323 -21.65 23.19 4.28
CA SER A 323 -21.66 23.94 5.55
C SER A 323 -21.62 22.99 6.74
N LYS A 324 -22.39 21.88 6.66
CA LYS A 324 -22.38 20.83 7.69
C LYS A 324 -21.04 20.11 7.75
N VAL A 325 -20.45 19.79 6.60
CA VAL A 325 -19.10 19.20 6.53
C VAL A 325 -18.07 20.11 7.19
N ALA A 326 -18.05 21.40 6.84
CA ALA A 326 -17.12 22.37 7.43
C ALA A 326 -17.30 22.48 8.97
N SER A 327 -18.55 22.52 9.43
CA SER A 327 -18.86 22.53 10.87
C SER A 327 -18.34 21.29 11.58
N GLN A 328 -18.59 20.10 11.03
CA GLN A 328 -18.13 18.84 11.61
C GLN A 328 -16.60 18.75 11.65
N VAL A 329 -15.91 19.17 10.59
CA VAL A 329 -14.44 19.20 10.56
C VAL A 329 -13.87 20.10 11.65
N ILE A 330 -14.47 21.28 11.85
CA ILE A 330 -14.05 22.19 12.92
C ILE A 330 -14.30 21.56 14.30
N GLU A 331 -15.49 21.07 14.54
CA GLU A 331 -15.90 20.56 15.85
C GLU A 331 -15.23 19.23 16.24
N SER A 332 -15.14 18.30 15.28
CA SER A 332 -14.67 16.94 15.56
C SER A 332 -13.16 16.75 15.36
N HIS A 333 -12.51 17.62 14.59
CA HIS A 333 -11.10 17.49 14.24
C HIS A 333 -10.27 18.69 14.72
N PHE A 334 -10.51 19.90 14.19
CA PHE A 334 -9.62 21.03 14.46
C PHE A 334 -9.67 21.52 15.90
N LEU A 335 -10.84 21.62 16.51
CA LEU A 335 -10.94 22.06 17.91
C LEU A 335 -10.34 21.06 18.90
N PRO A 336 -10.59 19.74 18.79
CA PRO A 336 -9.90 18.75 19.59
C PRO A 336 -8.39 18.76 19.41
N ASP A 337 -7.89 18.89 18.19
CA ASP A 337 -6.46 18.96 17.90
C ASP A 337 -5.82 20.23 18.48
N LEU A 338 -6.46 21.37 18.30
CA LEU A 338 -5.99 22.63 18.88
C LEU A 338 -5.87 22.53 20.40
N ARG A 339 -6.92 22.00 21.05
CA ARG A 339 -6.94 21.78 22.50
C ARG A 339 -5.85 20.76 22.93
N GLY A 340 -5.74 19.64 22.23
CA GLY A 340 -4.73 18.61 22.50
C GLY A 340 -3.31 19.16 22.35
N ASN A 341 -3.04 19.88 21.27
CA ASN A 341 -1.76 20.53 21.01
C ASN A 341 -1.43 21.61 22.06
N LEU A 342 -2.39 22.40 22.49
CA LEU A 342 -2.20 23.39 23.56
C LEU A 342 -1.82 22.72 24.87
N VAL A 343 -2.53 21.66 25.27
CA VAL A 343 -2.23 20.88 26.48
C VAL A 343 -0.84 20.24 26.39
N ALA A 344 -0.52 19.62 25.25
CA ALA A 344 0.79 19.02 25.00
C ALA A 344 1.91 20.08 25.07
N PHE A 345 1.70 21.24 24.43
CA PHE A 345 2.66 22.35 24.46
C PHE A 345 2.90 22.89 25.87
N THR A 346 1.86 23.03 26.69
CA THR A 346 2.01 23.51 28.08
C THR A 346 2.77 22.53 28.98
N ARG A 347 2.70 21.23 28.68
CA ARG A 347 3.39 20.15 29.43
C ARG A 347 4.83 19.94 28.98
N GLN A 348 5.22 20.40 27.79
CA GLN A 348 6.56 20.21 27.26
C GLN A 348 7.61 21.00 28.06
N LYS A 349 8.74 20.35 28.29
CA LYS A 349 9.93 21.02 28.84
C LYS A 349 10.57 21.91 27.79
N VAL A 350 11.13 23.03 28.24
CA VAL A 350 11.93 23.92 27.40
C VAL A 350 13.36 23.47 27.45
N ARG A 351 14.03 23.37 26.32
CA ARG A 351 15.44 22.98 26.22
C ARG A 351 16.31 24.20 25.84
N CYS A 352 17.37 24.43 26.56
CA CYS A 352 18.35 25.46 26.19
C CYS A 352 19.00 25.12 24.83
N VAL A 353 19.07 26.12 23.93
CA VAL A 353 19.69 25.93 22.59
C VAL A 353 21.22 25.76 22.69
N LYS A 354 21.85 26.37 23.72
CA LYS A 354 23.32 26.32 23.88
C LYS A 354 23.83 25.07 24.58
N CYS A 355 23.26 24.72 25.75
CA CYS A 355 23.78 23.65 26.60
C CYS A 355 22.87 22.42 26.65
N GLY A 356 21.67 22.44 26.05
CA GLY A 356 20.74 21.33 26.07
C GLY A 356 20.01 21.12 27.40
N GLU A 357 20.26 21.93 28.43
CA GLU A 357 19.57 21.87 29.72
C GLU A 357 18.06 21.96 29.58
N SER A 358 17.33 21.18 30.37
CA SER A 358 15.87 21.09 30.30
C SER A 358 15.21 21.84 31.46
N TYR A 359 14.32 22.77 31.13
CA TYR A 359 13.55 23.56 32.07
C TYR A 359 12.07 23.26 31.96
N ARG A 360 11.37 23.30 33.09
CA ARG A 360 9.92 23.13 33.12
C ARG A 360 9.19 24.28 32.40
N ARG A 361 9.72 25.50 32.50
CA ARG A 361 9.19 26.72 31.91
C ARG A 361 10.28 27.47 31.17
N MET A 362 9.88 28.39 30.28
CA MET A 362 10.83 29.26 29.61
C MET A 362 11.61 30.08 30.66
N PRO A 363 12.93 30.03 30.66
CA PRO A 363 13.74 30.89 31.53
C PRO A 363 13.57 32.35 31.15
N LEU A 364 13.69 33.27 32.16
CA LEU A 364 13.54 34.70 31.94
C LEU A 364 14.63 35.29 31.03
N ALA A 365 15.78 34.63 30.91
CA ALA A 365 16.85 35.02 30.02
C ALA A 365 17.37 33.79 29.25
N GLY A 366 17.85 34.01 28.02
CA GLY A 366 18.37 32.95 27.15
C GLY A 366 17.40 32.55 26.04
N ARG A 367 17.83 31.58 25.19
CA ARG A 367 17.02 31.02 24.11
C ARG A 367 16.71 29.56 24.40
N GLY A 368 15.44 29.22 24.35
CA GLY A 368 14.97 27.84 24.51
C GLY A 368 14.02 27.43 23.39
N ILE A 369 13.98 26.15 23.10
CA ILE A 369 13.04 25.53 22.18
C ILE A 369 12.16 24.53 22.92
N LYS A 370 10.89 24.46 22.55
CA LYS A 370 10.01 23.33 22.89
C LYS A 370 10.02 22.36 21.72
N ARG A 371 10.08 21.08 22.00
CA ARG A 371 9.82 20.09 20.96
C ARG A 371 8.32 20.10 20.65
N LYS A 372 8.00 20.03 19.36
CA LYS A 372 6.66 19.68 18.92
C LYS A 372 6.35 18.25 19.28
#